data_4ca235b5320ac106ad23d2a4de1108b0
#
_entry.id   4ca235b5320ac106ad23d2a4de1108b0
#
_cell.length_a   1.000
_cell.length_b   1.000
_cell.length_c   1.000
_cell.angle_alpha   90.00
_cell.angle_beta   90.00
_cell.angle_gamma   90.00
#
_symmetry.space_group_name_H-M   'P 1'
#
loop_
_entity.id
_entity.type
_entity.pdbx_description
1 polymer ?
#
loop_
_entity_poly.entity_id
_entity_poly.type
_entity_poly.pdbx_seq_one_letter_code
_entity_poly.pdbx_strand_id
1 'polypeptide(L)'
;MRKVLLTAIIVCTLSPAARAVQVCDLNGQSVSPYNGSTTASKTGLMRCRDGENGPVVREQELRDGVFMGVVRYYREGILQREYSVNERGNRDGIAREFAATAGTTNPLLSEENMRNGSTVGRSRNWLSNGKLKRVAFHGDDGRELAMAAFTPQGLLSELRCASRPLLAPDLDDAKLCGHDGGAPTIVALHRENGAVQARLVFERGERRKSETLWDGGQLREQQEITASGGVERNFSVEGVKRREVQWVTQPDGARTRRVTTLEQEFHASGTLVRERRWRATERGGELQLEQAWYLNGQPKEKQEYLEIENQATRRETRFHDNGRVAFEGLWLVKGRYDTLASGVHKQFDDAGRLRREQHYDGKGRVSRERELDESGRVVRDDELFEDGSRKSLSR
;
A
#
# COMPACT_ATOMS: atom_id res chain seq x y z
N MET A 1 68.17 10.79 23.90
CA MET A 1 67.34 9.78 24.59
C MET A 1 66.25 9.27 23.66
N ARG A 2 66.46 8.12 23.01
CA ARG A 2 65.51 7.52 22.08
C ARG A 2 64.57 6.61 22.89
N LYS A 3 63.24 6.89 22.88
CA LYS A 3 62.21 6.01 23.47
C LYS A 3 61.83 4.97 22.41
N VAL A 4 62.06 3.70 22.74
CA VAL A 4 61.61 2.54 21.96
C VAL A 4 60.20 2.23 22.42
N LEU A 5 59.20 2.33 21.51
CA LEU A 5 57.84 1.84 21.72
C LEU A 5 57.81 0.35 21.34
N LEU A 6 57.53 -0.51 22.31
CA LEU A 6 57.18 -1.91 22.06
C LEU A 6 55.71 -2.00 21.73
N THR A 7 55.38 -2.37 20.47
CA THR A 7 54.04 -2.68 20.05
C THR A 7 53.76 -4.16 20.31
N ALA A 8 52.88 -4.44 21.27
CA ALA A 8 52.42 -5.81 21.54
C ALA A 8 51.38 -6.21 20.46
N ILE A 9 51.73 -7.18 19.64
CA ILE A 9 50.81 -7.80 18.67
C ILE A 9 49.99 -8.85 19.43
N ILE A 10 48.69 -8.57 19.66
CA ILE A 10 47.73 -9.55 20.18
C ILE A 10 47.32 -10.42 18.99
N VAL A 11 47.84 -11.63 18.92
CA VAL A 11 47.38 -12.67 17.99
C VAL A 11 46.06 -13.24 18.52
N CYS A 12 44.93 -12.76 17.99
CA CYS A 12 43.63 -13.40 18.22
C CYS A 12 43.60 -14.73 17.46
N THR A 13 43.82 -15.84 18.14
CA THR A 13 43.58 -17.17 17.58
C THR A 13 42.09 -17.38 17.47
N LEU A 14 41.56 -17.22 16.25
CA LEU A 14 40.23 -17.70 15.86
C LEU A 14 40.26 -19.23 15.91
N SER A 15 39.86 -19.82 17.05
CA SER A 15 39.54 -21.24 17.10
C SER A 15 38.36 -21.52 16.19
N PRO A 16 38.50 -22.38 15.17
CA PRO A 16 37.33 -22.83 14.41
C PRO A 16 36.41 -23.54 15.41
N ALA A 17 35.20 -23.05 15.58
CA ALA A 17 34.17 -23.76 16.31
C ALA A 17 33.98 -25.13 15.62
N ALA A 18 34.52 -26.18 16.19
CA ALA A 18 34.31 -27.53 15.76
C ALA A 18 32.79 -27.78 15.81
N ARG A 19 32.14 -27.87 14.66
CA ARG A 19 30.74 -28.30 14.59
C ARG A 19 30.74 -29.73 15.12
N ALA A 20 30.10 -29.95 16.25
CA ALA A 20 29.98 -31.30 16.82
C ALA A 20 29.27 -32.18 15.76
N VAL A 21 29.82 -33.35 15.52
CA VAL A 21 29.30 -34.32 14.57
C VAL A 21 28.01 -34.89 15.15
N GLN A 22 26.88 -34.70 14.49
CA GLN A 22 25.62 -35.33 14.91
C GLN A 22 25.74 -36.85 14.80
N VAL A 23 25.48 -37.53 15.90
CA VAL A 23 25.39 -38.99 15.96
C VAL A 23 23.92 -39.36 16.05
N CYS A 24 23.44 -40.16 15.07
CA CYS A 24 22.04 -40.55 15.01
C CYS A 24 21.88 -42.07 15.18
N ASP A 25 20.85 -42.47 15.89
CA ASP A 25 20.42 -43.86 16.04
C ASP A 25 18.93 -44.03 15.64
N LEU A 26 18.60 -45.21 15.20
CA LEU A 26 17.24 -45.67 14.96
C LEU A 26 17.08 -47.05 15.65
N ASN A 27 16.28 -47.07 16.73
CA ASN A 27 16.09 -48.30 17.53
C ASN A 27 17.42 -48.86 18.06
N GLY A 28 18.39 -48.02 18.45
CA GLY A 28 19.70 -48.39 18.94
C GLY A 28 20.73 -48.78 17.86
N GLN A 29 20.39 -48.72 16.59
CA GLN A 29 21.31 -48.89 15.48
C GLN A 29 21.80 -47.56 14.92
N SER A 30 23.11 -47.39 14.75
CA SER A 30 23.66 -46.19 14.15
C SER A 30 23.17 -46.01 12.71
N VAL A 31 22.68 -44.79 12.40
CA VAL A 31 22.21 -44.39 11.08
C VAL A 31 22.72 -42.99 10.74
N SER A 32 22.78 -42.68 9.47
CA SER A 32 23.11 -41.32 8.97
C SER A 32 21.95 -40.75 8.18
N PRO A 33 21.42 -39.55 8.57
CA PRO A 33 20.36 -38.90 7.79
C PRO A 33 20.82 -38.46 6.39
N TYR A 34 22.11 -38.45 6.14
CA TYR A 34 22.74 -38.06 4.87
C TYR A 34 23.14 -39.27 4.01
N ASN A 35 23.00 -40.50 4.53
CA ASN A 35 23.31 -41.71 3.82
C ASN A 35 22.11 -42.63 3.81
N GLY A 36 21.36 -42.61 2.68
CA GLY A 36 20.13 -43.37 2.50
C GLY A 36 20.32 -44.90 2.64
N SER A 37 21.54 -45.45 2.44
CA SER A 37 21.78 -46.89 2.63
C SER A 37 21.64 -47.30 4.09
N THR A 38 21.88 -46.40 5.04
CA THR A 38 21.77 -46.70 6.48
C THR A 38 20.33 -46.62 6.98
N THR A 39 19.43 -45.98 6.23
CA THR A 39 18.01 -45.78 6.57
C THR A 39 17.08 -46.63 5.70
N ALA A 40 17.57 -47.20 4.61
CA ALA A 40 16.77 -47.99 3.65
C ALA A 40 15.93 -49.04 4.35
N SER A 41 14.64 -49.12 3.98
CA SER A 41 13.65 -50.09 4.50
C SER A 41 13.48 -50.08 6.03
N LYS A 42 13.95 -49.05 6.71
CA LYS A 42 13.80 -48.90 8.17
C LYS A 42 12.56 -48.08 8.52
N THR A 43 11.90 -48.47 9.60
CA THR A 43 10.74 -47.77 10.17
C THR A 43 11.00 -47.51 11.65
N GLY A 44 10.69 -46.32 12.13
CA GLY A 44 10.83 -45.93 13.53
C GLY A 44 11.19 -44.45 13.72
N LEU A 45 11.54 -44.09 14.92
CA LEU A 45 11.97 -42.75 15.30
C LEU A 45 13.49 -42.64 15.36
N MET A 46 14.08 -41.96 14.38
CA MET A 46 15.50 -41.64 14.39
C MET A 46 15.75 -40.52 15.43
N ARG A 47 16.77 -40.68 16.27
CA ARG A 47 17.23 -39.66 17.23
C ARG A 47 18.64 -39.26 16.91
N CYS A 48 18.89 -37.96 16.79
CA CYS A 48 20.23 -37.41 16.60
C CYS A 48 20.65 -36.62 17.83
N ARG A 49 21.88 -36.82 18.27
CA ARG A 49 22.52 -36.18 19.44
C ARG A 49 23.68 -35.29 19.01
N ASP A 50 24.02 -34.32 19.81
CA ASP A 50 25.23 -33.50 19.66
C ASP A 50 26.45 -34.25 20.23
N GLY A 51 27.11 -35.06 19.38
CA GLY A 51 28.12 -36.05 19.79
C GLY A 51 27.48 -37.31 20.39
N GLU A 52 28.33 -38.28 20.80
CA GLU A 52 27.89 -39.60 21.28
C GLU A 52 27.05 -39.54 22.55
N ASN A 53 27.42 -38.66 23.50
CA ASN A 53 26.80 -38.55 24.83
C ASN A 53 26.04 -37.20 25.01
N GLY A 54 25.91 -36.42 23.96
CA GLY A 54 25.23 -35.13 24.00
C GLY A 54 23.72 -35.21 24.07
N PRO A 55 23.03 -34.05 24.27
CA PRO A 55 21.58 -34.02 24.27
C PRO A 55 21.01 -34.33 22.88
N VAL A 56 19.77 -34.81 22.85
CA VAL A 56 19.02 -34.96 21.59
C VAL A 56 18.81 -33.56 20.98
N VAL A 57 19.16 -33.41 19.70
CA VAL A 57 19.02 -32.17 18.94
C VAL A 57 17.96 -32.30 17.84
N ARG A 58 17.67 -33.54 17.40
CA ARG A 58 16.65 -33.83 16.40
C ARG A 58 16.01 -35.18 16.60
N GLU A 59 14.70 -35.27 16.40
CA GLU A 59 13.96 -36.50 16.18
C GLU A 59 13.26 -36.41 14.83
N GLN A 60 13.18 -37.57 14.12
CA GLN A 60 12.56 -37.68 12.81
C GLN A 60 11.97 -39.08 12.62
N GLU A 61 10.69 -39.18 12.29
CA GLU A 61 10.09 -40.43 11.90
C GLU A 61 10.56 -40.89 10.51
N LEU A 62 10.74 -42.19 10.39
CA LEU A 62 10.95 -42.89 9.12
C LEU A 62 9.88 -43.95 8.97
N ARG A 63 9.41 -44.12 7.75
CA ARG A 63 8.55 -45.22 7.33
C ARG A 63 9.13 -45.84 6.06
N ASP A 64 9.52 -47.11 6.13
CA ASP A 64 10.12 -47.85 5.01
C ASP A 64 11.29 -47.08 4.32
N GLY A 65 12.14 -46.46 5.14
CA GLY A 65 13.29 -45.69 4.68
C GLY A 65 12.98 -44.27 4.24
N VAL A 66 11.71 -43.85 4.16
CA VAL A 66 11.29 -42.50 3.80
C VAL A 66 11.15 -41.66 5.05
N PHE A 67 11.76 -40.46 5.04
CA PHE A 67 11.60 -39.45 6.10
C PHE A 67 10.21 -38.83 6.00
N MET A 68 9.28 -39.28 6.82
CA MET A 68 7.89 -38.77 6.88
C MET A 68 7.38 -38.90 8.33
N GLY A 69 6.25 -38.21 8.60
CA GLY A 69 5.74 -38.15 9.97
C GLY A 69 6.36 -37.02 10.78
N VAL A 70 6.46 -37.18 12.10
CA VAL A 70 6.85 -36.13 13.02
C VAL A 70 8.34 -35.80 12.94
N VAL A 71 8.67 -34.51 12.94
CA VAL A 71 10.02 -33.94 13.05
C VAL A 71 10.07 -33.04 14.26
N ARG A 72 11.04 -33.21 15.14
CA ARG A 72 11.29 -32.36 16.30
C ARG A 72 12.73 -31.88 16.31
N TYR A 73 12.89 -30.63 16.67
CA TYR A 73 14.20 -30.01 16.91
C TYR A 73 14.30 -29.51 18.34
N TYR A 74 15.45 -29.77 18.96
CA TYR A 74 15.73 -29.40 20.32
C TYR A 74 16.97 -28.53 20.40
N ARG A 75 17.02 -27.66 21.39
CA ARG A 75 18.20 -26.90 21.79
C ARG A 75 18.39 -27.11 23.28
N GLU A 76 19.58 -27.61 23.66
CA GLU A 76 19.90 -27.91 25.06
C GLU A 76 18.83 -28.82 25.72
N GLY A 77 18.28 -29.78 24.95
CA GLY A 77 17.22 -30.68 25.41
C GLY A 77 15.80 -30.07 25.45
N ILE A 78 15.63 -28.80 25.10
CA ILE A 78 14.34 -28.10 25.08
C ILE A 78 13.77 -28.13 23.67
N LEU A 79 12.52 -28.61 23.53
CA LEU A 79 11.81 -28.62 22.24
C LEU A 79 11.64 -27.18 21.70
N GLN A 80 12.15 -26.93 20.49
CA GLN A 80 12.05 -25.63 19.81
C GLN A 80 11.04 -25.64 18.71
N ARG A 81 10.93 -26.78 17.99
CA ARG A 81 10.06 -26.88 16.83
C ARG A 81 9.55 -28.31 16.68
N GLU A 82 8.28 -28.43 16.36
CA GLU A 82 7.64 -29.70 16.01
C GLU A 82 6.77 -29.47 14.76
N TYR A 83 6.85 -30.39 13.79
CA TYR A 83 5.97 -30.42 12.62
C TYR A 83 5.92 -31.85 12.03
N SER A 84 4.95 -32.10 11.17
CA SER A 84 4.89 -33.33 10.39
C SER A 84 5.26 -33.07 8.93
N VAL A 85 5.84 -34.10 8.28
CA VAL A 85 6.10 -34.10 6.84
C VAL A 85 5.43 -35.30 6.18
N ASN A 86 4.97 -35.10 4.94
CA ASN A 86 4.39 -36.16 4.12
C ASN A 86 5.49 -36.89 3.35
N GLU A 87 5.10 -37.92 2.56
CA GLU A 87 6.00 -38.72 1.76
C GLU A 87 6.89 -37.95 0.78
N ARG A 88 6.45 -36.75 0.37
CA ARG A 88 7.21 -35.85 -0.52
C ARG A 88 8.18 -34.94 0.25
N GLY A 89 8.24 -35.05 1.58
CA GLY A 89 9.06 -34.19 2.44
C GLY A 89 8.46 -32.80 2.69
N ASN A 90 7.23 -32.53 2.22
CA ASN A 90 6.56 -31.26 2.50
C ASN A 90 5.94 -31.27 3.89
N ARG A 91 5.92 -30.11 4.57
CA ARG A 91 5.18 -29.97 5.83
C ARG A 91 3.68 -30.24 5.58
N ASP A 92 3.10 -31.12 6.41
CA ASP A 92 1.70 -31.53 6.31
C ASP A 92 1.19 -31.89 7.69
N GLY A 93 0.09 -31.25 8.13
CA GLY A 93 -0.39 -31.32 9.50
C GLY A 93 -0.02 -30.11 10.34
N ILE A 94 -0.01 -30.25 11.68
CA ILE A 94 0.25 -29.14 12.60
C ILE A 94 1.75 -28.88 12.73
N ALA A 95 2.16 -27.63 12.57
CA ALA A 95 3.52 -27.15 12.85
C ALA A 95 3.49 -26.21 14.06
N ARG A 96 4.41 -26.40 15.00
CA ARG A 96 4.55 -25.62 16.24
C ARG A 96 5.97 -25.13 16.44
N GLU A 97 6.10 -23.90 16.94
CA GLU A 97 7.36 -23.34 17.42
C GLU A 97 7.22 -22.88 18.86
N PHE A 98 8.29 -23.09 19.63
CA PHE A 98 8.33 -22.83 21.06
C PHE A 98 9.48 -21.87 21.41
N ALA A 99 9.37 -21.12 22.49
CA ALA A 99 10.43 -20.22 22.92
C ALA A 99 11.65 -21.00 23.44
N ALA A 100 12.83 -20.47 23.14
CA ALA A 100 14.09 -21.00 23.64
C ALA A 100 14.39 -20.41 25.04
N THR A 101 13.58 -20.70 26.04
CA THR A 101 13.80 -20.25 27.42
C THR A 101 14.39 -21.36 28.26
N ALA A 102 15.49 -21.09 28.97
CA ALA A 102 16.00 -21.98 30.01
C ALA A 102 15.00 -21.97 31.18
N GLY A 103 14.25 -23.04 31.34
CA GLY A 103 13.24 -23.16 32.41
C GLY A 103 12.28 -24.33 32.18
N THR A 104 11.41 -24.58 33.12
CA THR A 104 10.49 -25.72 33.11
C THR A 104 9.27 -25.57 32.19
N THR A 105 9.03 -24.38 31.68
CA THR A 105 7.92 -24.10 30.75
C THR A 105 8.46 -23.66 29.39
N ASN A 106 8.00 -24.34 28.35
CA ASN A 106 8.36 -24.07 26.98
C ASN A 106 7.13 -23.43 26.28
N PRO A 107 6.95 -22.08 26.35
CA PRO A 107 5.75 -21.45 25.83
C PRO A 107 5.67 -21.58 24.30
N LEU A 108 4.49 -21.92 23.84
CA LEU A 108 4.17 -21.96 22.42
C LEU A 108 4.22 -20.56 21.82
N LEU A 109 4.95 -20.36 20.72
CA LEU A 109 5.08 -19.10 20.01
C LEU A 109 4.28 -19.08 18.72
N SER A 110 4.18 -20.23 18.01
CA SER A 110 3.35 -20.33 16.83
C SER A 110 2.73 -21.71 16.68
N GLU A 111 1.57 -21.74 16.09
CA GLU A 111 0.88 -22.94 15.63
C GLU A 111 0.23 -22.66 14.28
N GLU A 112 0.54 -23.50 13.29
CA GLU A 112 0.04 -23.40 11.93
C GLU A 112 -0.49 -24.77 11.48
N ASN A 113 -1.54 -24.78 10.69
CA ASN A 113 -1.99 -25.97 10.01
C ASN A 113 -1.44 -25.96 8.58
N MET A 114 -0.70 -26.96 8.21
CA MET A 114 0.01 -27.08 6.93
C MET A 114 -0.63 -28.12 6.04
N ARG A 115 -0.66 -27.88 4.74
CA ARG A 115 -1.03 -28.86 3.72
C ARG A 115 -0.06 -28.74 2.54
N ASN A 116 0.72 -29.80 2.27
CA ASN A 116 1.72 -29.82 1.20
C ASN A 116 2.67 -28.61 1.20
N GLY A 117 3.09 -28.13 2.36
CA GLY A 117 4.02 -27.01 2.53
C GLY A 117 3.38 -25.61 2.57
N SER A 118 2.06 -25.53 2.38
CA SER A 118 1.32 -24.26 2.47
C SER A 118 0.53 -24.20 3.78
N THR A 119 0.48 -23.01 4.42
CA THR A 119 -0.40 -22.78 5.58
C THR A 119 -1.85 -22.75 5.11
N VAL A 120 -2.74 -23.52 5.75
CA VAL A 120 -4.18 -23.58 5.47
C VAL A 120 -4.96 -23.55 6.77
N GLY A 121 -6.21 -23.05 6.72
CA GLY A 121 -7.00 -22.91 7.92
C GLY A 121 -6.41 -21.92 8.91
N ARG A 122 -6.55 -22.18 10.20
CA ARG A 122 -6.12 -21.26 11.26
C ARG A 122 -4.63 -21.33 11.53
N SER A 123 -4.01 -20.16 11.69
CA SER A 123 -2.67 -19.98 12.27
C SER A 123 -2.71 -19.02 13.44
N ARG A 124 -1.88 -19.24 14.45
CA ARG A 124 -1.81 -18.48 15.70
C ARG A 124 -0.38 -18.19 16.07
N ASN A 125 -0.14 -16.97 16.56
CA ASN A 125 1.14 -16.59 17.12
C ASN A 125 0.94 -15.98 18.51
N TRP A 126 1.82 -16.29 19.41
CA TRP A 126 1.81 -15.79 20.81
C TRP A 126 3.09 -15.05 21.15
N LEU A 127 3.01 -14.19 22.12
CA LEU A 127 4.17 -13.63 22.80
C LEU A 127 4.73 -14.66 23.79
N SER A 128 5.98 -14.49 24.22
CA SER A 128 6.63 -15.36 25.20
C SER A 128 5.89 -15.44 26.56
N ASN A 129 5.04 -14.45 26.86
CA ASN A 129 4.18 -14.43 28.05
C ASN A 129 2.84 -15.16 27.84
N GLY A 130 2.64 -15.85 26.71
CA GLY A 130 1.45 -16.62 26.39
C GLY A 130 0.25 -15.81 25.86
N LYS A 131 0.36 -14.47 25.77
CA LYS A 131 -0.72 -13.66 25.16
C LYS A 131 -0.75 -13.84 23.65
N LEU A 132 -1.96 -13.92 23.10
CA LEU A 132 -2.16 -13.97 21.64
C LEU A 132 -1.61 -12.70 21.00
N LYS A 133 -0.70 -12.88 20.04
CA LYS A 133 -0.11 -11.80 19.22
C LYS A 133 -0.85 -11.63 17.90
N ARG A 134 -1.24 -12.76 17.30
CA ARG A 134 -1.91 -12.77 16.00
C ARG A 134 -2.70 -14.05 15.82
N VAL A 135 -3.85 -13.94 15.18
CA VAL A 135 -4.60 -15.05 14.62
C VAL A 135 -4.93 -14.75 13.17
N ALA A 136 -4.83 -15.75 12.29
CA ALA A 136 -5.21 -15.61 10.90
C ALA A 136 -5.88 -16.89 10.38
N PHE A 137 -6.63 -16.76 9.30
CA PHE A 137 -7.22 -17.89 8.58
C PHE A 137 -6.81 -17.84 7.11
N HIS A 138 -6.31 -18.98 6.62
CA HIS A 138 -5.84 -19.15 5.26
C HIS A 138 -6.78 -20.09 4.48
N GLY A 139 -7.04 -19.73 3.22
CA GLY A 139 -7.78 -20.58 2.30
C GLY A 139 -6.98 -21.83 1.88
N ASP A 140 -7.61 -22.70 1.13
CA ASP A 140 -6.96 -23.91 0.59
C ASP A 140 -5.82 -23.59 -0.41
N ASP A 141 -5.81 -22.38 -0.95
CA ASP A 141 -4.76 -21.84 -1.81
C ASP A 141 -3.61 -21.16 -1.03
N GLY A 142 -3.64 -21.22 0.29
CA GLY A 142 -2.67 -20.59 1.19
C GLY A 142 -2.83 -19.07 1.35
N ARG A 143 -3.82 -18.44 0.69
CA ARG A 143 -4.06 -16.99 0.84
C ARG A 143 -4.70 -16.68 2.19
N GLU A 144 -4.20 -15.65 2.85
CA GLU A 144 -4.80 -15.15 4.08
C GLU A 144 -6.12 -14.43 3.77
N LEU A 145 -7.21 -14.95 4.32
CA LEU A 145 -8.57 -14.45 4.13
C LEU A 145 -9.02 -13.51 5.24
N ALA A 146 -8.66 -13.82 6.48
CA ALA A 146 -8.99 -13.03 7.67
C ALA A 146 -7.81 -13.02 8.63
N MET A 147 -7.64 -11.93 9.40
CA MET A 147 -6.63 -11.88 10.45
C MET A 147 -6.96 -10.82 11.50
N ALA A 148 -6.43 -11.02 12.70
CA ALA A 148 -6.36 -10.03 13.75
C ALA A 148 -4.98 -10.07 14.41
N ALA A 149 -4.43 -8.89 14.74
CA ALA A 149 -3.21 -8.75 15.51
C ALA A 149 -3.47 -7.92 16.76
N PHE A 150 -2.64 -8.15 17.79
CA PHE A 150 -2.83 -7.55 19.10
C PHE A 150 -1.52 -6.91 19.59
N THR A 151 -1.64 -5.83 20.33
CA THR A 151 -0.51 -5.22 21.05
C THR A 151 -0.05 -6.14 22.20
N PRO A 152 1.14 -5.93 22.79
CA PRO A 152 1.57 -6.67 23.97
C PRO A 152 0.61 -6.59 25.16
N GLN A 153 -0.22 -5.53 25.22
CA GLN A 153 -1.26 -5.38 26.25
C GLN A 153 -2.52 -6.20 25.95
N GLY A 154 -2.67 -6.72 24.71
CA GLY A 154 -3.83 -7.48 24.25
C GLY A 154 -4.91 -6.63 23.59
N LEU A 155 -4.61 -5.36 23.26
CA LEU A 155 -5.51 -4.51 22.48
C LEU A 155 -5.40 -4.83 21.00
N LEU A 156 -6.52 -4.79 20.27
CA LEU A 156 -6.54 -5.02 18.82
C LEU A 156 -5.73 -3.95 18.10
N SER A 157 -4.74 -4.36 17.29
CA SER A 157 -3.85 -3.47 16.53
C SER A 157 -4.07 -3.54 15.02
N GLU A 158 -4.60 -4.66 14.53
CA GLU A 158 -4.95 -4.86 13.11
C GLU A 158 -6.14 -5.80 12.99
N LEU A 159 -7.01 -5.56 12.00
CA LEU A 159 -8.15 -6.42 11.69
C LEU A 159 -8.39 -6.45 10.17
N ARG A 160 -8.47 -7.67 9.63
CA ARG A 160 -8.97 -7.94 8.28
C ARG A 160 -10.11 -8.92 8.37
N CYS A 161 -11.28 -8.50 7.92
CA CYS A 161 -12.47 -9.31 7.85
C CYS A 161 -12.58 -10.08 6.54
N ALA A 162 -13.12 -11.28 6.58
CA ALA A 162 -13.54 -12.04 5.40
C ALA A 162 -15.04 -11.82 5.14
N SER A 163 -15.57 -12.44 4.08
CA SER A 163 -17.02 -12.44 3.75
C SER A 163 -17.88 -13.24 4.73
N ARG A 164 -17.26 -14.00 5.63
CA ARG A 164 -17.90 -14.75 6.74
C ARG A 164 -16.96 -14.82 7.92
N PRO A 165 -17.44 -15.11 9.14
CA PRO A 165 -16.58 -15.32 10.30
C PRO A 165 -15.64 -16.51 10.11
N LEU A 166 -14.35 -16.36 10.46
CA LEU A 166 -13.31 -17.38 10.29
C LEU A 166 -12.34 -17.48 11.48
N LEU A 167 -12.34 -16.50 12.41
CA LEU A 167 -11.33 -16.40 13.47
C LEU A 167 -11.78 -17.02 14.81
N ALA A 168 -13.05 -17.41 14.95
CA ALA A 168 -13.52 -18.10 16.15
C ALA A 168 -12.77 -19.44 16.37
N PRO A 169 -12.54 -19.87 17.62
CA PRO A 169 -12.92 -19.25 18.89
C PRO A 169 -11.90 -18.21 19.40
N ASP A 170 -10.80 -17.96 18.70
CA ASP A 170 -9.71 -17.07 19.16
C ASP A 170 -10.16 -15.60 19.20
N LEU A 171 -11.08 -15.22 18.31
CA LEU A 171 -11.69 -13.89 18.22
C LEU A 171 -13.12 -13.99 17.71
N ASP A 172 -14.02 -13.21 18.30
CA ASP A 172 -15.41 -13.04 17.81
C ASP A 172 -15.44 -12.06 16.64
N ASP A 173 -14.96 -12.53 15.49
CA ASP A 173 -14.97 -11.78 14.24
C ASP A 173 -16.37 -11.68 13.61
N ALA A 174 -17.34 -12.49 14.06
CA ALA A 174 -18.73 -12.33 13.68
C ALA A 174 -19.27 -10.96 14.11
N LYS A 175 -19.02 -10.59 15.37
CA LYS A 175 -19.40 -9.30 15.93
C LYS A 175 -18.53 -8.18 15.39
N LEU A 176 -17.19 -8.33 15.43
CA LEU A 176 -16.25 -7.26 15.04
C LEU A 176 -16.37 -6.87 13.56
N CYS A 177 -16.68 -7.83 12.70
CA CYS A 177 -16.84 -7.62 11.26
C CYS A 177 -18.31 -7.35 10.83
N GLY A 178 -19.25 -7.20 11.79
CA GLY A 178 -20.65 -6.86 11.51
C GLY A 178 -21.42 -7.96 10.77
N HIS A 179 -21.13 -9.25 11.04
CA HIS A 179 -21.84 -10.38 10.44
C HIS A 179 -23.13 -10.76 11.18
N ASP A 180 -23.35 -10.23 12.37
CA ASP A 180 -24.51 -10.51 13.22
C ASP A 180 -25.83 -9.87 12.75
N GLY A 181 -25.79 -9.12 11.63
CA GLY A 181 -26.96 -8.54 10.98
C GLY A 181 -27.50 -7.28 11.64
N GLY A 182 -26.79 -6.75 12.64
CA GLY A 182 -27.12 -5.49 13.31
C GLY A 182 -26.68 -4.23 12.57
N ALA A 183 -26.54 -3.14 13.31
CA ALA A 183 -25.96 -1.90 12.83
C ALA A 183 -24.46 -2.09 12.48
N PRO A 184 -23.87 -1.24 11.62
CA PRO A 184 -22.44 -1.29 11.34
C PRO A 184 -21.59 -1.25 12.62
N THR A 185 -20.60 -2.13 12.72
CA THR A 185 -19.75 -2.25 13.90
C THR A 185 -18.57 -1.32 13.81
N ILE A 186 -18.29 -0.56 14.88
CA ILE A 186 -17.12 0.31 14.99
C ILE A 186 -16.03 -0.43 15.77
N VAL A 187 -14.85 -0.56 15.16
CA VAL A 187 -13.69 -1.22 15.74
C VAL A 187 -12.56 -0.22 15.92
N ALA A 188 -12.02 -0.10 17.13
CA ALA A 188 -10.83 0.69 17.40
C ALA A 188 -9.57 -0.18 17.27
N LEU A 189 -8.58 0.30 16.55
CA LEU A 189 -7.24 -0.28 16.47
C LEU A 189 -6.26 0.56 17.30
N HIS A 190 -5.31 -0.09 17.97
CA HIS A 190 -4.44 0.55 18.95
C HIS A 190 -2.96 0.40 18.58
N ARG A 191 -2.16 1.40 18.96
CA ARG A 191 -0.70 1.34 19.00
C ARG A 191 -0.23 0.57 20.24
N GLU A 192 1.05 0.24 20.28
CA GLU A 192 1.67 -0.42 21.44
C GLU A 192 1.55 0.39 22.74
N ASN A 193 1.51 1.71 22.65
CA ASN A 193 1.29 2.58 23.82
C ASN A 193 -0.16 2.66 24.28
N GLY A 194 -1.09 1.91 23.65
CA GLY A 194 -2.51 1.89 23.97
C GLY A 194 -3.35 2.99 23.31
N ALA A 195 -2.73 3.98 22.66
CA ALA A 195 -3.46 5.03 21.96
C ALA A 195 -4.18 4.46 20.74
N VAL A 196 -5.37 5.00 20.43
CA VAL A 196 -6.12 4.63 19.22
C VAL A 196 -5.35 5.17 18.00
N GLN A 197 -5.04 4.27 17.07
CA GLN A 197 -4.40 4.62 15.79
C GLN A 197 -5.38 4.69 14.62
N ALA A 198 -6.47 3.92 14.70
CA ALA A 198 -7.49 3.91 13.66
C ALA A 198 -8.86 3.50 14.23
N ARG A 199 -9.92 3.91 13.53
CA ARG A 199 -11.29 3.40 13.72
C ARG A 199 -11.78 2.86 12.40
N LEU A 200 -12.31 1.65 12.42
CA LEU A 200 -12.86 0.97 11.24
C LEU A 200 -14.35 0.75 11.45
N VAL A 201 -15.13 0.87 10.39
CA VAL A 201 -16.55 0.55 10.39
C VAL A 201 -16.77 -0.60 9.42
N PHE A 202 -17.31 -1.70 9.93
CA PHE A 202 -17.62 -2.89 9.15
C PHE A 202 -19.12 -3.14 9.08
N GLU A 203 -19.56 -3.63 7.94
CA GLU A 203 -20.90 -4.13 7.70
C GLU A 203 -20.79 -5.41 6.86
N ARG A 204 -21.26 -6.54 7.41
CA ARG A 204 -21.24 -7.86 6.74
C ARG A 204 -19.86 -8.26 6.19
N GLY A 205 -18.81 -8.00 6.98
CA GLY A 205 -17.42 -8.27 6.60
C GLY A 205 -16.78 -7.22 5.70
N GLU A 206 -17.55 -6.28 5.15
CA GLU A 206 -17.03 -5.22 4.29
C GLU A 206 -16.69 -3.96 5.10
N ARG A 207 -15.50 -3.42 4.89
CA ARG A 207 -15.11 -2.14 5.48
C ARG A 207 -15.79 -0.99 4.75
N ARG A 208 -16.70 -0.30 5.46
CA ARG A 208 -17.45 0.86 4.94
C ARG A 208 -16.74 2.17 5.20
N LYS A 209 -16.04 2.26 6.34
CA LYS A 209 -15.28 3.47 6.71
C LYS A 209 -13.98 3.10 7.41
N SER A 210 -12.97 3.90 7.22
CA SER A 210 -11.75 3.90 8.03
C SER A 210 -11.33 5.32 8.35
N GLU A 211 -10.86 5.52 9.57
CA GLU A 211 -10.21 6.74 10.05
C GLU A 211 -8.86 6.35 10.63
N THR A 212 -7.78 6.97 10.16
CA THR A 212 -6.47 6.87 10.80
C THR A 212 -6.19 8.16 11.56
N LEU A 213 -5.47 8.04 12.66
CA LEU A 213 -5.22 9.15 13.57
C LEU A 213 -3.72 9.46 13.66
N TRP A 214 -3.38 10.73 13.80
CA TRP A 214 -2.07 11.19 14.24
C TRP A 214 -1.80 10.73 15.69
N ASP A 215 -0.56 10.84 16.14
CA ASP A 215 -0.17 10.43 17.51
C ASP A 215 -0.92 11.23 18.60
N GLY A 216 -1.27 12.45 18.32
CA GLY A 216 -2.11 13.31 19.20
C GLY A 216 -3.61 13.00 19.12
N GLY A 217 -4.06 12.02 18.36
CA GLY A 217 -5.47 11.61 18.23
C GLY A 217 -6.28 12.40 17.21
N GLN A 218 -5.69 13.39 16.53
CA GLN A 218 -6.35 14.13 15.46
C GLN A 218 -6.51 13.25 14.21
N LEU A 219 -7.57 13.49 13.44
CA LEU A 219 -7.83 12.78 12.18
C LEU A 219 -6.70 13.04 11.18
N ARG A 220 -6.11 11.97 10.65
CA ARG A 220 -5.08 11.99 9.61
C ARG A 220 -5.64 11.67 8.23
N GLU A 221 -6.43 10.61 8.17
CA GLU A 221 -7.05 10.14 6.94
C GLU A 221 -8.43 9.58 7.24
N GLN A 222 -9.36 9.84 6.35
CA GLN A 222 -10.70 9.25 6.38
C GLN A 222 -11.01 8.65 5.02
N GLN A 223 -11.49 7.43 5.00
CA GLN A 223 -11.97 6.78 3.79
C GLN A 223 -13.39 6.27 4.02
N GLU A 224 -14.30 6.55 3.09
CA GLU A 224 -15.65 6.02 3.05
C GLU A 224 -15.84 5.24 1.74
N ILE A 225 -16.40 4.04 1.82
CA ILE A 225 -16.52 3.12 0.70
C ILE A 225 -17.98 2.69 0.56
N THR A 226 -18.51 2.80 -0.65
CA THR A 226 -19.83 2.31 -1.04
C THR A 226 -19.69 1.24 -2.13
N ALA A 227 -20.79 0.58 -2.49
CA ALA A 227 -20.79 -0.38 -3.59
C ALA A 227 -20.39 0.26 -4.94
N SER A 228 -20.70 1.54 -5.14
CA SER A 228 -20.49 2.27 -6.41
C SER A 228 -19.21 3.12 -6.44
N GLY A 229 -18.51 3.29 -5.31
CA GLY A 229 -17.31 4.13 -5.24
C GLY A 229 -16.90 4.50 -3.83
N GLY A 230 -16.30 5.68 -3.66
CA GLY A 230 -15.91 6.15 -2.35
C GLY A 230 -15.24 7.51 -2.37
N VAL A 231 -14.84 7.95 -1.18
CA VAL A 231 -14.11 9.20 -0.95
C VAL A 231 -12.99 8.97 0.06
N GLU A 232 -11.85 9.60 -0.18
CA GLU A 232 -10.71 9.65 0.70
C GLU A 232 -10.36 11.10 1.00
N ARG A 233 -10.12 11.41 2.28
CA ARG A 233 -9.74 12.75 2.76
C ARG A 233 -8.49 12.64 3.62
N ASN A 234 -7.53 13.51 3.38
CA ASN A 234 -6.31 13.61 4.15
C ASN A 234 -6.29 14.96 4.90
N PHE A 235 -5.81 14.94 6.14
CA PHE A 235 -5.80 16.10 7.04
C PHE A 235 -4.39 16.32 7.58
N SER A 236 -4.06 17.59 7.84
CA SER A 236 -2.86 17.94 8.60
C SER A 236 -3.05 17.64 10.10
N VAL A 237 -1.97 17.75 10.87
CA VAL A 237 -2.01 17.55 12.34
C VAL A 237 -2.88 18.62 13.04
N GLU A 238 -3.05 19.81 12.44
CA GLU A 238 -3.93 20.88 12.89
C GLU A 238 -5.41 20.63 12.52
N GLY A 239 -5.72 19.53 11.84
CA GLY A 239 -7.08 19.15 11.43
C GLY A 239 -7.56 19.81 10.13
N VAL A 240 -6.69 20.51 9.40
CA VAL A 240 -7.05 21.12 8.11
C VAL A 240 -7.05 20.08 7.01
N LYS A 241 -8.15 19.99 6.24
CA LYS A 241 -8.22 19.12 5.06
C LYS A 241 -7.18 19.57 4.04
N ARG A 242 -6.34 18.63 3.58
CA ARG A 242 -5.23 18.85 2.62
C ARG A 242 -5.53 18.28 1.25
N ARG A 243 -6.28 17.19 1.20
CA ARG A 243 -6.63 16.51 -0.04
C ARG A 243 -7.97 15.81 0.09
N GLU A 244 -8.74 15.78 -1.00
CA GLU A 244 -9.92 14.92 -1.14
C GLU A 244 -9.87 14.25 -2.51
N VAL A 245 -10.12 12.94 -2.55
CA VAL A 245 -10.23 12.17 -3.79
C VAL A 245 -11.54 11.40 -3.75
N GLN A 246 -12.32 11.53 -4.83
CA GLN A 246 -13.52 10.73 -5.03
C GLN A 246 -13.31 9.81 -6.23
N TRP A 247 -13.87 8.62 -6.16
CA TRP A 247 -13.82 7.64 -7.24
C TRP A 247 -15.13 6.89 -7.37
N VAL A 248 -15.34 6.32 -8.54
CA VAL A 248 -16.35 5.30 -8.80
C VAL A 248 -15.69 3.95 -9.00
N THR A 249 -16.41 2.88 -8.71
CA THR A 249 -15.99 1.50 -8.96
C THR A 249 -16.60 1.02 -10.26
N GLN A 250 -15.78 0.50 -11.16
CA GLN A 250 -16.22 -0.05 -12.45
C GLN A 250 -15.79 -1.51 -12.57
N PRO A 251 -16.57 -2.36 -13.28
CA PRO A 251 -16.15 -3.69 -13.65
C PRO A 251 -14.85 -3.67 -14.49
N ASP A 252 -13.98 -4.65 -14.27
CA ASP A 252 -12.75 -4.85 -15.03
C ASP A 252 -12.48 -6.36 -15.14
N GLY A 253 -13.19 -7.00 -16.08
CA GLY A 253 -13.27 -8.45 -16.19
C GLY A 253 -13.88 -9.08 -14.92
N ALA A 254 -13.14 -10.00 -14.29
CA ALA A 254 -13.54 -10.64 -13.02
C ALA A 254 -13.21 -9.78 -11.77
N ARG A 255 -12.66 -8.58 -11.96
CA ARG A 255 -12.27 -7.66 -10.88
C ARG A 255 -13.02 -6.35 -11.01
N THR A 256 -12.82 -5.47 -10.03
CA THR A 256 -13.26 -4.08 -10.09
C THR A 256 -12.04 -3.17 -10.06
N ARG A 257 -12.13 -2.02 -10.74
CA ARG A 257 -11.13 -0.97 -10.67
C ARG A 257 -11.73 0.32 -10.13
N ARG A 258 -10.91 1.12 -9.47
CA ARG A 258 -11.27 2.48 -9.07
C ARG A 258 -10.94 3.45 -10.19
N VAL A 259 -11.89 4.32 -10.52
CA VAL A 259 -11.72 5.42 -11.49
C VAL A 259 -11.96 6.72 -10.74
N THR A 260 -10.91 7.54 -10.59
CA THR A 260 -11.00 8.85 -9.94
C THR A 260 -11.94 9.75 -10.75
N THR A 261 -12.84 10.45 -10.05
CA THR A 261 -13.79 11.40 -10.63
C THR A 261 -13.57 12.83 -10.16
N LEU A 262 -13.02 13.01 -8.93
CA LEU A 262 -12.66 14.30 -8.35
C LEU A 262 -11.37 14.20 -7.57
N GLU A 263 -10.51 15.19 -7.69
CA GLU A 263 -9.37 15.41 -6.81
C GLU A 263 -9.32 16.91 -6.44
N GLN A 264 -9.19 17.19 -5.15
CA GLN A 264 -9.07 18.53 -4.59
C GLN A 264 -7.83 18.61 -3.69
N GLU A 265 -7.08 19.69 -3.81
CA GLU A 265 -5.92 20.00 -2.98
C GLU A 265 -6.17 21.33 -2.24
N PHE A 266 -5.80 21.35 -0.96
CA PHE A 266 -6.03 22.51 -0.08
C PHE A 266 -4.71 23.01 0.51
N HIS A 267 -4.57 24.32 0.56
CA HIS A 267 -3.48 25.00 1.27
C HIS A 267 -3.58 24.78 2.79
N ALA A 268 -2.53 25.11 3.52
CA ALA A 268 -2.51 25.01 4.99
C ALA A 268 -3.59 25.86 5.69
N SER A 269 -4.05 26.94 5.05
CA SER A 269 -5.18 27.75 5.52
C SER A 269 -6.55 27.11 5.33
N GLY A 270 -6.64 25.97 4.63
CA GLY A 270 -7.91 25.36 4.21
C GLY A 270 -8.49 25.89 2.90
N THR A 271 -7.83 26.86 2.26
CA THR A 271 -8.24 27.38 0.95
C THR A 271 -8.04 26.30 -0.13
N LEU A 272 -9.06 26.06 -0.97
CA LEU A 272 -8.94 25.21 -2.15
C LEU A 272 -7.94 25.86 -3.13
N VAL A 273 -6.89 25.14 -3.52
CA VAL A 273 -5.85 25.64 -4.44
C VAL A 273 -5.84 24.93 -5.77
N ARG A 274 -6.39 23.72 -5.85
CA ARG A 274 -6.49 22.95 -7.08
C ARG A 274 -7.67 22.00 -7.04
N GLU A 275 -8.33 21.83 -8.18
CA GLU A 275 -9.37 20.83 -8.42
C GLU A 275 -9.19 20.22 -9.80
N ARG A 276 -9.38 18.90 -9.89
CA ARG A 276 -9.45 18.16 -11.15
C ARG A 276 -10.69 17.30 -11.14
N ARG A 277 -11.39 17.27 -12.29
CA ARG A 277 -12.56 16.42 -12.49
C ARG A 277 -12.39 15.53 -13.70
N TRP A 278 -12.74 14.27 -13.54
CA TRP A 278 -12.70 13.27 -14.59
C TRP A 278 -14.10 12.71 -14.85
N ARG A 279 -14.37 12.43 -16.08
CA ARG A 279 -15.47 11.58 -16.49
C ARG A 279 -14.99 10.13 -16.46
N ALA A 280 -15.71 9.25 -15.76
CA ALA A 280 -15.42 7.83 -15.79
C ALA A 280 -15.89 7.24 -17.13
N THR A 281 -15.00 6.54 -17.83
CA THR A 281 -15.24 5.87 -19.10
C THR A 281 -14.82 4.40 -19.00
N GLU A 282 -15.19 3.57 -19.97
CA GLU A 282 -14.76 2.17 -20.04
C GLU A 282 -13.23 1.99 -20.07
N ARG A 283 -12.49 3.01 -20.52
CA ARG A 283 -11.01 2.99 -20.60
C ARG A 283 -10.33 3.57 -19.36
N GLY A 284 -11.08 4.21 -18.45
CA GLY A 284 -10.55 4.87 -17.24
C GLY A 284 -11.14 6.25 -17.04
N GLY A 285 -10.40 7.12 -16.34
CA GLY A 285 -10.77 8.52 -16.13
C GLY A 285 -10.34 9.41 -17.29
N GLU A 286 -11.26 10.17 -17.87
CA GLU A 286 -10.98 11.18 -18.89
C GLU A 286 -11.08 12.57 -18.24
N LEU A 287 -9.97 13.32 -18.23
CA LEU A 287 -9.91 14.65 -17.61
C LEU A 287 -10.84 15.61 -18.34
N GLN A 288 -11.74 16.26 -17.59
CA GLN A 288 -12.73 17.21 -18.09
C GLN A 288 -12.41 18.64 -17.70
N LEU A 289 -11.86 18.80 -16.48
CA LEU A 289 -11.63 20.12 -15.89
C LEU A 289 -10.39 20.05 -14.99
N GLU A 290 -9.54 21.08 -15.11
CA GLU A 290 -8.52 21.41 -14.12
C GLU A 290 -8.67 22.89 -13.75
N GLN A 291 -8.75 23.17 -12.44
CA GLN A 291 -8.84 24.53 -11.92
C GLN A 291 -7.81 24.77 -10.82
N ALA A 292 -7.27 25.97 -10.78
CA ALA A 292 -6.39 26.42 -9.70
C ALA A 292 -6.90 27.78 -9.15
N TRP A 293 -6.60 28.05 -7.87
CA TRP A 293 -6.99 29.28 -7.18
C TRP A 293 -5.80 29.93 -6.53
N TYR A 294 -5.86 31.25 -6.37
CA TYR A 294 -4.98 32.02 -5.50
C TYR A 294 -5.34 31.79 -4.04
N LEU A 295 -4.43 32.14 -3.13
CA LEU A 295 -4.69 31.99 -1.68
C LEU A 295 -5.79 32.93 -1.15
N ASN A 296 -6.12 34.00 -1.88
CA ASN A 296 -7.26 34.86 -1.58
C ASN A 296 -8.62 34.26 -2.03
N GLY A 297 -8.62 33.03 -2.57
CA GLY A 297 -9.81 32.32 -3.04
C GLY A 297 -10.27 32.69 -4.45
N GLN A 298 -9.64 33.67 -5.11
CA GLN A 298 -9.96 34.01 -6.49
C GLN A 298 -9.43 32.95 -7.46
N PRO A 299 -10.12 32.69 -8.58
CA PRO A 299 -9.62 31.77 -9.60
C PRO A 299 -8.26 32.26 -10.13
N LYS A 300 -7.35 31.33 -10.41
CA LYS A 300 -6.04 31.57 -11.01
C LYS A 300 -5.96 31.05 -12.43
N GLU A 301 -6.45 29.84 -12.64
CA GLU A 301 -6.43 29.17 -13.93
C GLU A 301 -7.59 28.19 -14.03
N LYS A 302 -8.17 28.06 -15.23
CA LYS A 302 -9.20 27.06 -15.58
C LYS A 302 -8.85 26.45 -16.93
N GLN A 303 -8.75 25.12 -16.98
CA GLN A 303 -8.58 24.35 -18.21
C GLN A 303 -9.76 23.39 -18.37
N GLU A 304 -10.50 23.55 -19.47
CA GLU A 304 -11.63 22.70 -19.82
C GLU A 304 -11.25 21.84 -21.02
N TYR A 305 -11.43 20.53 -20.89
CA TYR A 305 -11.15 19.56 -21.96
C TYR A 305 -12.47 19.20 -22.63
N LEU A 306 -12.58 19.57 -23.90
CA LEU A 306 -13.81 19.56 -24.68
C LEU A 306 -13.58 18.81 -25.99
N GLU A 307 -14.64 18.40 -26.61
CA GLU A 307 -14.65 17.98 -28.03
C GLU A 307 -15.37 19.03 -28.84
N ILE A 308 -14.67 19.70 -29.74
CA ILE A 308 -15.21 20.72 -30.64
C ILE A 308 -14.96 20.23 -32.06
N GLU A 309 -16.02 20.13 -32.88
CA GLU A 309 -15.94 19.66 -34.27
C GLU A 309 -15.18 18.31 -34.42
N ASN A 310 -15.42 17.36 -33.51
CA ASN A 310 -14.73 16.06 -33.41
C ASN A 310 -13.22 16.17 -33.16
N GLN A 311 -12.73 17.27 -32.60
CA GLN A 311 -11.35 17.48 -32.22
C GLN A 311 -11.23 17.67 -30.71
N ALA A 312 -10.31 16.91 -30.09
CA ALA A 312 -10.00 17.11 -28.69
C ALA A 312 -9.40 18.51 -28.50
N THR A 313 -10.03 19.33 -27.70
CA THR A 313 -9.72 20.74 -27.52
C THR A 313 -9.59 21.07 -26.04
N ARG A 314 -8.60 21.87 -25.67
CA ARG A 314 -8.46 22.45 -24.33
C ARG A 314 -8.73 23.95 -24.41
N ARG A 315 -9.74 24.42 -23.67
CA ARG A 315 -9.96 25.85 -23.41
C ARG A 315 -9.20 26.22 -22.14
N GLU A 316 -8.39 27.26 -22.20
CA GLU A 316 -7.63 27.79 -21.08
C GLU A 316 -8.09 29.22 -20.77
N THR A 317 -8.43 29.49 -19.49
CA THR A 317 -8.68 30.83 -18.97
C THR A 317 -7.75 31.05 -17.79
N ARG A 318 -6.96 32.12 -17.82
CA ARG A 318 -6.13 32.57 -16.69
C ARG A 318 -6.71 33.87 -16.13
N PHE A 319 -6.53 34.05 -14.85
CA PHE A 319 -7.09 35.21 -14.13
C PHE A 319 -5.98 35.97 -13.40
N HIS A 320 -6.17 37.26 -13.24
CA HIS A 320 -5.43 38.08 -12.30
C HIS A 320 -5.87 37.73 -10.86
N ASP A 321 -5.08 38.12 -9.87
CA ASP A 321 -5.37 37.86 -8.44
C ASP A 321 -6.60 38.64 -7.90
N ASN A 322 -7.08 39.63 -8.66
CA ASN A 322 -8.34 40.34 -8.44
C ASN A 322 -9.58 39.62 -9.04
N GLY A 323 -9.39 38.42 -9.65
CA GLY A 323 -10.43 37.58 -10.23
C GLY A 323 -10.86 37.96 -11.66
N ARG A 324 -10.29 39.03 -12.25
CA ARG A 324 -10.55 39.38 -13.66
C ARG A 324 -9.77 38.49 -14.59
N VAL A 325 -10.32 38.23 -15.78
CA VAL A 325 -9.65 37.45 -16.82
C VAL A 325 -8.35 38.15 -17.25
N ALA A 326 -7.25 37.38 -17.29
CA ALA A 326 -5.94 37.79 -17.79
C ALA A 326 -5.65 37.22 -19.18
N PHE A 327 -6.18 36.03 -19.45
CA PHE A 327 -5.94 35.30 -20.72
C PHE A 327 -7.11 34.38 -21.02
N GLU A 328 -7.44 34.26 -22.31
CA GLU A 328 -8.32 33.23 -22.88
C GLU A 328 -7.70 32.67 -24.14
N GLY A 329 -7.74 31.33 -24.30
CA GLY A 329 -7.23 30.67 -25.50
C GLY A 329 -7.76 29.25 -25.69
N LEU A 330 -7.65 28.78 -26.92
CA LEU A 330 -8.01 27.43 -27.33
C LEU A 330 -6.77 26.68 -27.84
N TRP A 331 -6.72 25.38 -27.54
CA TRP A 331 -5.62 24.50 -27.90
C TRP A 331 -6.18 23.18 -28.44
N LEU A 332 -5.75 22.77 -29.63
CA LEU A 332 -6.01 21.42 -30.11
C LEU A 332 -5.09 20.44 -29.40
N VAL A 333 -5.63 19.37 -28.84
CA VAL A 333 -4.87 18.32 -28.16
C VAL A 333 -4.54 17.24 -29.19
N LYS A 334 -3.26 17.14 -29.58
CA LYS A 334 -2.76 16.16 -30.55
C LYS A 334 -2.23 14.89 -29.90
N GLY A 335 -1.86 14.95 -28.65
CA GLY A 335 -1.32 13.84 -27.87
C GLY A 335 -1.20 14.18 -26.38
N ARG A 336 -0.60 13.30 -25.61
CA ARG A 336 -0.53 13.47 -24.14
C ARG A 336 0.17 14.77 -23.71
N TYR A 337 1.15 15.24 -24.50
CA TYR A 337 1.95 16.43 -24.20
C TYR A 337 2.04 17.39 -25.38
N ASP A 338 1.33 17.10 -26.46
CA ASP A 338 1.37 17.88 -27.69
C ASP A 338 0.06 18.65 -27.87
N THR A 339 0.18 19.97 -27.84
CA THR A 339 -0.95 20.91 -28.03
C THR A 339 -0.59 21.96 -29.07
N LEU A 340 -1.54 22.31 -29.88
CA LEU A 340 -1.43 23.29 -30.94
C LEU A 340 -2.36 24.47 -30.65
N ALA A 341 -1.84 25.69 -30.59
CA ALA A 341 -2.67 26.88 -30.44
C ALA A 341 -3.71 26.98 -31.57
N SER A 342 -4.94 27.36 -31.26
CA SER A 342 -6.06 27.37 -32.19
C SER A 342 -7.03 28.53 -31.92
N GLY A 343 -7.68 28.99 -32.93
CA GLY A 343 -8.69 30.05 -32.81
C GLY A 343 -8.09 31.40 -32.43
N VAL A 344 -8.73 32.09 -31.52
CA VAL A 344 -8.32 33.43 -31.05
C VAL A 344 -7.87 33.37 -29.59
N HIS A 345 -6.63 33.80 -29.33
CA HIS A 345 -6.12 34.02 -27.98
C HIS A 345 -6.20 35.48 -27.60
N LYS A 346 -6.64 35.79 -26.40
CA LYS A 346 -6.83 37.15 -25.88
C LYS A 346 -6.07 37.34 -24.58
N GLN A 347 -5.45 38.49 -24.42
CA GLN A 347 -4.78 38.93 -23.19
C GLN A 347 -5.39 40.23 -22.70
N PHE A 348 -5.65 40.28 -21.40
CA PHE A 348 -6.30 41.40 -20.74
C PHE A 348 -5.40 41.95 -19.62
N ASP A 349 -5.49 43.24 -19.34
CA ASP A 349 -4.85 43.85 -18.18
C ASP A 349 -5.63 43.58 -16.88
N ASP A 350 -5.09 44.03 -15.74
CA ASP A 350 -5.71 43.87 -14.42
C ASP A 350 -7.02 44.67 -14.25
N ALA A 351 -7.29 45.65 -15.12
CA ALA A 351 -8.57 46.34 -15.22
C ALA A 351 -9.60 45.59 -16.06
N GLY A 352 -9.20 44.45 -16.71
CA GLY A 352 -10.04 43.64 -17.59
C GLY A 352 -10.15 44.18 -19.01
N ARG A 353 -9.29 45.11 -19.43
CA ARG A 353 -9.30 45.69 -20.79
C ARG A 353 -8.44 44.81 -21.69
N LEU A 354 -8.98 44.53 -22.92
CA LEU A 354 -8.24 43.77 -23.93
C LEU A 354 -6.97 44.54 -24.33
N ARG A 355 -5.82 43.88 -24.27
CA ARG A 355 -4.51 44.43 -24.61
C ARG A 355 -3.91 43.79 -25.85
N ARG A 356 -4.19 42.50 -26.07
CA ARG A 356 -3.65 41.74 -27.21
C ARG A 356 -4.62 40.68 -27.66
N GLU A 357 -4.73 40.53 -28.97
CA GLU A 357 -5.49 39.46 -29.63
C GLU A 357 -4.63 38.80 -30.71
N GLN A 358 -4.53 37.49 -30.69
CA GLN A 358 -3.77 36.68 -31.65
C GLN A 358 -4.67 35.67 -32.29
N HIS A 359 -4.73 35.63 -33.59
CA HIS A 359 -5.44 34.61 -34.36
C HIS A 359 -4.44 33.54 -34.82
N TYR A 360 -4.80 32.29 -34.69
CA TYR A 360 -3.97 31.15 -35.05
C TYR A 360 -4.51 30.42 -36.26
N ASP A 361 -3.60 30.01 -37.17
CA ASP A 361 -3.94 29.18 -38.32
C ASP A 361 -4.06 27.69 -37.94
N GLY A 362 -4.49 26.84 -38.90
CA GLY A 362 -4.61 25.39 -38.69
C GLY A 362 -3.26 24.67 -38.34
N LYS A 363 -2.13 25.34 -38.44
CA LYS A 363 -0.80 24.86 -38.08
C LYS A 363 -0.32 25.41 -36.73
N GLY A 364 -1.15 26.20 -36.02
CA GLY A 364 -0.85 26.80 -34.72
C GLY A 364 0.11 27.99 -34.77
N ARG A 365 0.23 28.63 -35.94
CA ARG A 365 1.04 29.84 -36.12
C ARG A 365 0.14 31.06 -36.06
N VAL A 366 0.65 32.16 -35.51
CA VAL A 366 -0.07 33.42 -35.50
C VAL A 366 -0.23 33.93 -36.95
N SER A 367 -1.48 34.09 -37.37
CA SER A 367 -1.85 34.63 -38.68
C SER A 367 -2.21 36.11 -38.62
N ARG A 368 -2.68 36.60 -37.48
CA ARG A 368 -2.98 38.02 -37.21
C ARG A 368 -2.74 38.36 -35.77
N GLU A 369 -2.21 39.56 -35.53
CA GLU A 369 -1.93 40.08 -34.20
C GLU A 369 -2.45 41.50 -34.07
N ARG A 370 -3.22 41.78 -33.00
CA ARG A 370 -3.72 43.12 -32.67
C ARG A 370 -3.27 43.49 -31.28
N GLU A 371 -2.76 44.73 -31.13
CA GLU A 371 -2.42 45.33 -29.83
C GLU A 371 -3.28 46.60 -29.63
N LEU A 372 -3.76 46.78 -28.39
CA LEU A 372 -4.64 47.87 -28.00
C LEU A 372 -4.02 48.68 -26.87
N ASP A 373 -4.20 50.01 -26.89
CA ASP A 373 -3.78 50.88 -25.81
C ASP A 373 -4.78 50.84 -24.62
N GLU A 374 -4.48 51.62 -23.60
CA GLU A 374 -5.34 51.69 -22.40
C GLU A 374 -6.72 52.27 -22.64
N SER A 375 -6.91 53.01 -23.72
CA SER A 375 -8.23 53.51 -24.14
C SER A 375 -9.02 52.52 -25.00
N GLY A 376 -8.44 51.37 -25.31
CA GLY A 376 -9.06 50.36 -26.18
C GLY A 376 -8.90 50.65 -27.68
N ARG A 377 -8.06 51.61 -28.06
CA ARG A 377 -7.78 51.89 -29.47
C ARG A 377 -6.72 50.94 -29.99
N VAL A 378 -6.87 50.43 -31.21
CA VAL A 378 -5.92 49.57 -31.88
C VAL A 378 -4.66 50.42 -32.20
N VAL A 379 -3.51 50.07 -31.64
CA VAL A 379 -2.21 50.67 -31.88
C VAL A 379 -1.39 49.87 -32.86
N ARG A 380 -1.74 48.57 -33.01
CA ARG A 380 -1.09 47.70 -33.98
C ARG A 380 -2.09 46.65 -34.46
N ASP A 381 -2.11 46.39 -35.77
CA ASP A 381 -2.91 45.33 -36.39
C ASP A 381 -2.08 44.80 -37.56
N ASP A 382 -1.48 43.62 -37.42
CA ASP A 382 -0.60 43.02 -38.38
C ASP A 382 -1.15 41.68 -38.87
N GLU A 383 -1.13 41.45 -40.17
CA GLU A 383 -1.21 40.13 -40.79
C GLU A 383 0.19 39.51 -40.86
N LEU A 384 0.32 38.26 -40.45
CA LEU A 384 1.59 37.53 -40.42
C LEU A 384 1.55 36.41 -41.47
N PHE A 385 2.63 36.30 -42.26
CA PHE A 385 2.77 35.28 -43.31
C PHE A 385 3.71 34.14 -42.89
N GLU A 386 3.65 33.02 -43.61
CA GLU A 386 4.42 31.81 -43.31
C GLU A 386 5.94 32.03 -43.31
N ASP A 387 6.43 32.96 -44.11
CA ASP A 387 7.85 33.37 -44.23
C ASP A 387 8.33 34.30 -43.11
N GLY A 388 7.43 34.64 -42.16
CA GLY A 388 7.68 35.54 -41.04
C GLY A 388 7.54 37.03 -41.40
N SER A 389 7.17 37.36 -42.64
CA SER A 389 6.86 38.73 -43.05
C SER A 389 5.56 39.21 -42.40
N ARG A 390 5.41 40.54 -42.29
CA ARG A 390 4.25 41.21 -41.68
C ARG A 390 3.72 42.28 -42.61
N LYS A 391 2.39 42.39 -42.62
CA LYS A 391 1.69 43.46 -43.30
C LYS A 391 0.83 44.20 -42.30
N SER A 392 1.13 45.49 -42.10
CA SER A 392 0.27 46.34 -41.23
C SER A 392 -1.10 46.59 -41.88
N LEU A 393 -2.14 46.34 -41.09
CA LEU A 393 -3.52 46.62 -41.45
C LEU A 393 -4.05 47.90 -40.78
N SER A 394 -3.32 48.41 -39.74
CA SER A 394 -3.64 49.66 -39.07
C SER A 394 -3.10 50.84 -39.94
N ARG A 395 -3.98 51.83 -40.17
CA ARG A 395 -3.62 53.12 -40.72
C ARG A 395 -3.47 54.16 -39.60
#